data_75924f689d46f7bd7261c19e01935fa0
#
_entry.id   75924f689d46f7bd7261c19e01935fa0
#
_cell.length_a   1.000
_cell.length_b   1.000
_cell.length_c   1.000
_cell.angle_alpha   90.00
_cell.angle_beta   90.00
_cell.angle_gamma   90.00
#
_symmetry.space_group_name_H-M   'P 1'
#
loop_
_entity.id
_entity.type
_entity.pdbx_description
1 polymer ?
#
loop_
_entity_poly.entity_id
_entity_poly.type
_entity_poly.pdbx_seq_one_letter_code
_entity_poly.pdbx_strand_id
1 'polypeptide(L)'
;MPDQSLIVTPEVLQRLSALRSEPKFGEEDLYPGAPTEEVRLNAERAVNAMLDRLAIGLPESPRKLYVLSEFLEMLRAFEHEDTEEREQACTYCERVMGILGIASSDGALNTWLYGFEPEQRP
;
A
#
# COMPACT_ATOMS: atom_id res chain seq x y z
N MET A 1 11.07 17.42 9.90
CA MET A 1 9.65 17.47 10.27
C MET A 1 9.34 16.36 11.26
N PRO A 2 8.63 16.66 12.33
CA PRO A 2 8.19 15.60 13.22
C PRO A 2 7.22 14.68 12.49
N ASP A 3 7.21 13.44 12.92
CA ASP A 3 6.29 12.46 12.38
C ASP A 3 4.85 12.87 12.69
N GLN A 4 4.00 12.79 11.67
CA GLN A 4 2.61 13.19 11.79
C GLN A 4 1.79 12.07 12.44
N SER A 5 1.01 12.44 13.47
CA SER A 5 0.05 11.53 14.08
C SER A 5 -1.23 11.51 13.25
N LEU A 6 -1.79 10.32 13.08
CA LEU A 6 -3.02 10.13 12.33
C LEU A 6 -4.17 9.88 13.29
N ILE A 7 -5.39 10.14 12.83
CA ILE A 7 -6.60 9.89 13.63
C ILE A 7 -7.31 8.69 13.03
N VAL A 8 -7.46 7.64 13.82
CA VAL A 8 -8.15 6.43 13.41
C VAL A 8 -9.55 6.41 14.04
N THR A 9 -10.56 6.48 13.21
CA THR A 9 -11.96 6.45 13.64
C THR A 9 -12.58 5.11 13.29
N PRO A 10 -13.76 4.76 13.84
CA PRO A 10 -14.47 3.56 13.41
C PRO A 10 -14.74 3.54 11.90
N GLU A 11 -14.99 4.72 11.30
CA GLU A 11 -15.17 4.81 9.85
C GLU A 11 -13.90 4.44 9.10
N VAL A 12 -12.73 4.88 9.57
CA VAL A 12 -11.44 4.50 8.96
C VAL A 12 -11.26 3.00 9.01
N LEU A 13 -11.52 2.39 10.17
CA LEU A 13 -11.39 0.93 10.31
C LEU A 13 -12.36 0.18 9.39
N GLN A 14 -13.58 0.71 9.23
CA GLN A 14 -14.56 0.12 8.34
C GLN A 14 -14.10 0.19 6.88
N ARG A 15 -13.51 1.31 6.48
CA ARG A 15 -13.00 1.47 5.12
C ARG A 15 -11.80 0.55 4.85
N LEU A 16 -10.93 0.37 5.84
CA LEU A 16 -9.83 -0.60 5.71
C LEU A 16 -10.38 -2.02 5.56
N SER A 17 -11.41 -2.36 6.33
CA SER A 17 -12.05 -3.66 6.25
C SER A 17 -12.71 -3.89 4.89
N ALA A 18 -13.34 -2.86 4.34
CA ALA A 18 -13.95 -2.93 3.01
C ALA A 18 -12.88 -3.18 1.94
N LEU A 19 -11.76 -2.46 2.01
CA LEU A 19 -10.66 -2.68 1.07
C LEU A 19 -10.09 -4.10 1.22
N ARG A 20 -9.98 -4.56 2.47
CA ARG A 20 -9.48 -5.92 2.75
C ARG A 20 -10.34 -6.98 2.07
N SER A 21 -11.66 -6.75 2.00
CA SER A 21 -12.61 -7.70 1.42
C SER A 21 -12.69 -7.64 -0.10
N GLU A 22 -12.17 -6.58 -0.74
CA GLU A 22 -12.20 -6.48 -2.18
C GLU A 22 -11.24 -7.49 -2.83
N PRO A 23 -11.66 -8.14 -3.93
CA PRO A 23 -10.72 -8.90 -4.75
C PRO A 23 -9.63 -7.98 -5.31
N LYS A 24 -8.40 -8.47 -5.37
CA LYS A 24 -7.26 -7.65 -5.76
C LYS A 24 -6.48 -8.29 -6.88
N PHE A 25 -5.81 -7.45 -7.67
CA PHE A 25 -4.95 -7.87 -8.76
C PHE A 25 -5.70 -8.60 -9.87
N GLY A 26 -7.01 -8.37 -9.95
CA GLY A 26 -7.80 -8.73 -11.12
C GLY A 26 -7.78 -7.60 -12.12
N GLU A 27 -8.39 -7.83 -13.29
CA GLU A 27 -8.42 -6.82 -14.35
C GLU A 27 -9.17 -5.56 -13.90
N GLU A 28 -8.57 -4.41 -14.12
CA GLU A 28 -9.14 -3.09 -13.86
C GLU A 28 -8.79 -2.18 -15.02
N ASP A 29 -9.30 -0.93 -15.03
CA ASP A 29 -9.21 -0.02 -16.16
C ASP A 29 -7.84 0.01 -16.85
N LEU A 30 -6.78 0.29 -16.12
CA LEU A 30 -5.44 0.41 -16.68
C LEU A 30 -4.52 -0.74 -16.27
N TYR A 31 -5.07 -1.74 -15.61
CA TYR A 31 -4.32 -2.88 -15.15
C TYR A 31 -4.91 -4.16 -15.75
N PRO A 32 -4.12 -4.92 -16.52
CA PRO A 32 -4.63 -6.12 -17.20
C PRO A 32 -4.89 -7.32 -16.29
N GLY A 33 -4.57 -7.21 -15.01
CA GLY A 33 -4.64 -8.32 -14.08
C GLY A 33 -3.32 -9.06 -13.99
N ALA A 34 -3.15 -9.82 -12.92
CA ALA A 34 -1.94 -10.61 -12.74
C ALA A 34 -1.84 -11.69 -13.82
N PRO A 35 -0.62 -12.06 -14.24
CA PRO A 35 -0.45 -13.00 -15.37
C PRO A 35 -0.96 -14.41 -15.07
N THR A 36 -1.01 -14.81 -13.81
CA THR A 36 -1.54 -16.13 -13.43
C THR A 36 -2.33 -15.99 -12.14
N GLU A 37 -3.18 -16.99 -11.89
CA GLU A 37 -3.93 -17.02 -10.63
C GLU A 37 -3.02 -17.17 -9.42
N GLU A 38 -1.91 -17.88 -9.56
CA GLU A 38 -0.94 -18.03 -8.49
C GLU A 38 -0.33 -16.67 -8.11
N VAL A 39 0.08 -15.89 -9.11
CA VAL A 39 0.64 -14.55 -8.88
C VAL A 39 -0.44 -13.66 -8.25
N ARG A 40 -1.67 -13.72 -8.75
CA ARG A 40 -2.78 -12.93 -8.21
C ARG A 40 -3.01 -13.23 -6.73
N LEU A 41 -3.08 -14.50 -6.37
CA LEU A 41 -3.32 -14.91 -4.98
C LEU A 41 -2.17 -14.51 -4.06
N ASN A 42 -0.94 -14.67 -4.51
CA ASN A 42 0.22 -14.28 -3.70
C ASN A 42 0.24 -12.77 -3.48
N ALA A 43 -0.06 -11.99 -4.52
CA ALA A 43 -0.12 -10.55 -4.44
C ALA A 43 -1.25 -10.09 -3.50
N GLU A 44 -2.43 -10.69 -3.64
CA GLU A 44 -3.56 -10.36 -2.78
C GLU A 44 -3.25 -10.68 -1.31
N ARG A 45 -2.60 -11.81 -1.05
CA ARG A 45 -2.21 -12.17 0.31
C ARG A 45 -1.25 -11.15 0.92
N ALA A 46 -0.30 -10.65 0.13
CA ALA A 46 0.67 -9.68 0.63
C ALA A 46 -0.03 -8.38 1.05
N VAL A 47 -0.92 -7.86 0.19
CA VAL A 47 -1.66 -6.64 0.50
C VAL A 47 -2.61 -6.87 1.68
N ASN A 48 -3.32 -7.99 1.69
CA ASN A 48 -4.26 -8.29 2.78
C ASN A 48 -3.54 -8.48 4.11
N ALA A 49 -2.35 -9.07 4.12
CA ALA A 49 -1.57 -9.20 5.33
C ALA A 49 -1.19 -7.82 5.89
N MET A 50 -0.80 -6.90 5.01
CA MET A 50 -0.54 -5.52 5.43
C MET A 50 -1.79 -4.87 6.02
N LEU A 51 -2.94 -5.02 5.35
CA LEU A 51 -4.19 -4.46 5.86
C LEU A 51 -4.56 -5.04 7.23
N ASP A 52 -4.35 -6.35 7.41
CA ASP A 52 -4.61 -6.99 8.70
C ASP A 52 -3.68 -6.43 9.78
N ARG A 53 -2.40 -6.24 9.48
CA ARG A 53 -1.46 -5.64 10.43
C ARG A 53 -1.87 -4.22 10.79
N LEU A 54 -2.29 -3.44 9.81
CA LEU A 54 -2.74 -2.08 10.06
C LEU A 54 -4.01 -2.05 10.91
N ALA A 55 -4.97 -2.94 10.63
CA ALA A 55 -6.23 -2.96 11.36
C ALA A 55 -6.07 -3.39 12.82
N ILE A 56 -5.16 -4.34 13.08
CA ILE A 56 -4.97 -4.91 14.42
C ILE A 56 -3.88 -4.16 15.17
N GLY A 57 -2.82 -3.80 14.48
CA GLY A 57 -1.63 -3.26 15.10
C GLY A 57 -1.57 -1.74 15.20
N LEU A 58 -2.59 -1.01 14.68
CA LEU A 58 -2.55 0.43 14.77
C LEU A 58 -2.77 0.88 16.22
N PRO A 59 -1.84 1.67 16.76
CA PRO A 59 -2.12 2.35 18.01
C PRO A 59 -3.25 3.36 17.80
N GLU A 60 -3.78 3.90 18.91
CA GLU A 60 -4.87 4.86 18.89
C GLU A 60 -4.56 6.06 17.97
N SER A 61 -3.31 6.47 17.95
CA SER A 61 -2.84 7.57 17.09
C SER A 61 -1.57 7.11 16.37
N PRO A 62 -1.72 6.33 15.30
CA PRO A 62 -0.55 5.82 14.59
C PRO A 62 0.20 6.96 13.92
N ARG A 63 1.49 6.78 13.79
CA ARG A 63 2.33 7.76 13.12
C ARG A 63 2.43 7.42 11.65
N LYS A 64 2.56 8.48 10.83
CA LYS A 64 2.72 8.31 9.39
C LYS A 64 3.90 7.40 9.05
N LEU A 65 5.04 7.58 9.72
CA LEU A 65 6.22 6.75 9.45
C LEU A 65 5.97 5.27 9.73
N TYR A 66 5.16 4.96 10.74
CA TYR A 66 4.79 3.59 10.99
C TYR A 66 4.03 2.99 9.80
N VAL A 67 3.04 3.73 9.27
CA VAL A 67 2.25 3.27 8.14
C VAL A 67 3.13 3.10 6.90
N LEU A 68 4.02 4.06 6.63
CA LEU A 68 4.92 3.97 5.49
C LEU A 68 5.86 2.77 5.62
N SER A 69 6.31 2.45 6.83
CA SER A 69 7.16 1.27 7.03
C SER A 69 6.41 -0.01 6.73
N GLU A 70 5.11 -0.08 7.04
CA GLU A 70 4.29 -1.25 6.71
C GLU A 70 4.10 -1.37 5.20
N PHE A 71 3.96 -0.24 4.49
CA PHE A 71 3.92 -0.27 3.03
C PHE A 71 5.20 -0.88 2.46
N LEU A 72 6.36 -0.40 2.91
CA LEU A 72 7.63 -0.87 2.38
C LEU A 72 7.85 -2.36 2.71
N GLU A 73 7.42 -2.80 3.87
CA GLU A 73 7.51 -4.22 4.23
C GLU A 73 6.65 -5.07 3.28
N MET A 74 5.42 -4.64 3.00
CA MET A 74 4.54 -5.34 2.07
C MET A 74 5.13 -5.34 0.65
N LEU A 75 5.69 -4.21 0.22
CA LEU A 75 6.22 -4.08 -1.13
C LEU A 75 7.42 -4.99 -1.39
N ARG A 76 8.10 -5.46 -0.35
CA ARG A 76 9.18 -6.42 -0.53
C ARG A 76 8.73 -7.69 -1.24
N ALA A 77 7.46 -8.06 -1.10
CA ALA A 77 6.90 -9.22 -1.78
C ALA A 77 6.85 -9.02 -3.31
N PHE A 78 6.98 -7.78 -3.79
CA PHE A 78 6.86 -7.44 -5.19
C PHE A 78 8.19 -7.07 -5.85
N GLU A 79 9.31 -7.22 -5.15
CA GLU A 79 10.62 -6.80 -5.68
C GLU A 79 10.98 -7.46 -6.99
N HIS A 80 10.53 -8.69 -7.20
CA HIS A 80 10.86 -9.48 -8.40
C HIS A 80 9.66 -9.64 -9.33
N GLU A 81 8.56 -8.93 -9.07
CA GLU A 81 7.40 -8.99 -9.94
C GLU A 81 7.54 -7.99 -11.09
N ASP A 82 6.70 -8.17 -12.12
CA ASP A 82 6.67 -7.24 -13.25
C ASP A 82 6.26 -5.85 -12.81
N THR A 83 6.61 -4.87 -13.63
CA THR A 83 6.30 -3.46 -13.37
C THR A 83 4.81 -3.24 -13.09
N GLU A 84 3.94 -3.94 -13.83
CA GLU A 84 2.49 -3.76 -13.68
C GLU A 84 2.01 -4.15 -12.28
N GLU A 85 2.49 -5.28 -11.73
CA GLU A 85 2.14 -5.69 -10.37
C GLU A 85 2.75 -4.76 -9.34
N ARG A 86 3.96 -4.28 -9.57
CA ARG A 86 4.62 -3.34 -8.67
C ARG A 86 3.86 -2.02 -8.60
N GLU A 87 3.43 -1.50 -9.75
CA GLU A 87 2.62 -0.28 -9.80
C GLU A 87 1.27 -0.49 -9.12
N GLN A 88 0.64 -1.63 -9.34
CA GLN A 88 -0.65 -1.92 -8.72
C GLN A 88 -0.53 -2.03 -7.21
N ALA A 89 0.55 -2.62 -6.70
CA ALA A 89 0.79 -2.67 -5.26
C ALA A 89 0.90 -1.25 -4.68
N CYS A 90 1.60 -0.35 -5.37
CA CYS A 90 1.68 1.05 -4.96
C CYS A 90 0.31 1.72 -4.98
N THR A 91 -0.54 1.37 -5.93
CA THR A 91 -1.91 1.90 -6.00
C THR A 91 -2.71 1.52 -4.75
N TYR A 92 -2.56 0.29 -4.27
CA TYR A 92 -3.21 -0.10 -3.02
C TYR A 92 -2.66 0.69 -1.82
N CYS A 93 -1.36 0.95 -1.79
CA CYS A 93 -0.79 1.81 -0.75
C CYS A 93 -1.40 3.21 -0.80
N GLU A 94 -1.57 3.76 -1.99
CA GLU A 94 -2.19 5.09 -2.15
C GLU A 94 -3.64 5.09 -1.68
N ARG A 95 -4.37 4.01 -1.92
CA ARG A 95 -5.74 3.90 -1.42
C ARG A 95 -5.77 3.89 0.11
N VAL A 96 -4.85 3.17 0.73
CA VAL A 96 -4.73 3.18 2.19
C VAL A 96 -4.40 4.58 2.70
N MET A 97 -3.49 5.27 2.01
CA MET A 97 -3.16 6.66 2.36
C MET A 97 -4.40 7.54 2.34
N GLY A 98 -5.24 7.40 1.30
CA GLY A 98 -6.49 8.16 1.22
C GLY A 98 -7.43 7.86 2.37
N ILE A 99 -7.52 6.60 2.78
CA ILE A 99 -8.36 6.19 3.91
C ILE A 99 -7.84 6.79 5.22
N LEU A 100 -6.52 6.81 5.40
CA LEU A 100 -5.90 7.30 6.65
C LEU A 100 -5.65 8.80 6.65
N GLY A 101 -5.90 9.48 5.55
CA GLY A 101 -5.67 10.93 5.48
C GLY A 101 -4.22 11.32 5.27
N ILE A 102 -3.41 10.43 4.70
CA ILE A 102 -2.02 10.73 4.38
C ILE A 102 -1.97 11.34 2.99
N ALA A 103 -1.52 12.59 2.89
CA ALA A 103 -1.52 13.30 1.62
C ALA A 103 -0.38 12.87 0.69
N SER A 104 0.75 12.42 1.25
CA SER A 104 1.93 12.09 0.46
C SER A 104 2.79 11.08 1.20
N SER A 105 3.43 10.18 0.45
CA SER A 105 4.41 9.25 1.01
C SER A 105 5.79 9.88 1.14
N ASP A 106 5.92 11.18 0.81
CA ASP A 106 7.20 11.89 0.82
C ASP A 106 8.24 11.23 -0.08
N GLY A 107 7.77 10.68 -1.20
CA GLY A 107 8.63 10.05 -2.19
C GLY A 107 8.92 8.57 -1.95
N ALA A 108 8.46 8.00 -0.83
CA ALA A 108 8.81 6.62 -0.49
C ALA A 108 8.34 5.61 -1.56
N LEU A 109 7.11 5.76 -2.06
CA LEU A 109 6.60 4.85 -3.07
C LEU A 109 7.31 5.01 -4.41
N ASN A 110 7.59 6.25 -4.82
CA ASN A 110 8.32 6.50 -6.07
C ASN A 110 9.75 5.97 -5.98
N THR A 111 10.40 6.18 -4.85
CA THR A 111 11.75 5.67 -4.63
C THR A 111 11.78 4.15 -4.73
N TRP A 112 10.81 3.50 -4.12
CA TRP A 112 10.74 2.03 -4.21
C TRP A 112 10.48 1.56 -5.64
N LEU A 113 9.51 2.20 -6.33
CA LEU A 113 9.07 1.76 -7.65
C LEU A 113 10.12 1.99 -8.73
N TYR A 114 10.79 3.13 -8.69
CA TYR A 114 11.74 3.53 -9.73
C TYR A 114 13.20 3.44 -9.29
N GLY A 115 13.45 3.18 -8.01
CA GLY A 115 14.80 3.10 -7.49
C GLY A 115 15.46 4.44 -7.20
N PHE A 116 14.74 5.55 -7.42
CA PHE A 116 15.26 6.90 -7.14
C PHE A 116 14.11 7.89 -7.13
N GLU A 117 14.33 9.04 -6.50
CA GLU A 117 13.35 10.13 -6.58
C GLU A 117 13.54 10.89 -7.89
N PRO A 118 12.47 11.06 -8.69
CA PRO A 118 12.61 11.70 -10.00
C PRO A 118 13.25 13.08 -9.96
N GLU A 119 12.97 13.89 -8.96
CA GLU A 119 13.53 15.24 -8.83
C GLU A 119 15.00 15.27 -8.47
N GLN A 120 15.59 14.14 -8.12
CA GLN A 120 17.00 14.03 -7.77
C GLN A 120 17.84 13.49 -8.92
N ARG A 121 17.27 13.36 -10.07
CA ARG A 121 18.01 12.84 -11.22
C ARG A 121 19.10 13.81 -11.64
N PRO A 122 20.26 13.28 -11.98
CA PRO A 122 21.35 14.13 -12.49
C PRO A 122 20.94 14.84 -13.77
#